data_334ae272c51f285e49b15c5444906c94
#
_entry.id   334ae272c51f285e49b15c5444906c94
#
_cell.length_a   1.000
_cell.length_b   1.000
_cell.length_c   1.000
_cell.angle_alpha   90.00
_cell.angle_beta   90.00
_cell.angle_gamma   90.00
#
_symmetry.space_group_name_H-M   'P 1'
#
loop_
_entity.id
_entity.type
_entity.pdbx_description
1 polymer ?
#
loop_
_entity_poly.entity_id
_entity_poly.type
_entity_poly.pdbx_seq_one_letter_code
_entity_poly.pdbx_strand_id
1 'polypeptide(L)'
;MRTQLVIYFFMCLILAAACQSKTVEVKEVEKTPFAVDRTYYYIRYLESSKELQAEVRFQQDTGNLVLADKLYFEGQAMQPKKLPKIGWEYRYNQRPVKFKGCYQFSYGGESDTLCFPTYTNFGLKTPEVSLNIGGLIAWEGQPLGQEESLVLLFEDAKGQVKTVNHVGLTRGSQFEIRPEHLEGLNVGPASLRLVHKSTVIQKIDGQVQVIKLEYYRKTLKIEIVA
;
A
#
# COMPACT_ATOMS: atom_id res chain seq x y z
N MET A 1 33.39 -53.05 31.89
CA MET A 1 32.13 -52.29 31.84
C MET A 1 32.03 -50.98 32.64
N ARG A 2 32.96 -50.69 33.56
CA ARG A 2 32.91 -49.42 34.35
C ARG A 2 33.53 -48.19 33.65
N THR A 3 34.44 -48.39 32.73
CA THR A 3 35.14 -47.28 32.05
C THR A 3 34.32 -46.60 30.94
N GLN A 4 33.42 -47.32 30.30
CA GLN A 4 32.57 -46.70 29.24
C GLN A 4 31.45 -45.81 29.79
N LEU A 5 30.99 -46.05 31.01
CA LEU A 5 29.95 -45.24 31.66
C LEU A 5 30.42 -43.84 32.05
N VAL A 6 31.69 -43.75 32.39
CA VAL A 6 32.31 -42.43 32.81
C VAL A 6 32.49 -41.52 31.59
N ILE A 7 32.81 -42.05 30.41
CA ILE A 7 33.00 -41.27 29.17
C ILE A 7 31.66 -40.71 28.69
N TYR A 8 30.56 -41.45 28.80
CA TYR A 8 29.24 -40.95 28.42
C TYR A 8 28.73 -39.83 29.36
N PHE A 9 29.07 -39.95 30.65
CA PHE A 9 28.68 -38.91 31.62
C PHE A 9 29.44 -37.61 31.39
N PHE A 10 30.70 -37.67 30.98
CA PHE A 10 31.52 -36.48 30.70
C PHE A 10 31.11 -35.85 29.36
N MET A 11 30.69 -36.63 28.38
CA MET A 11 30.22 -36.11 27.08
C MET A 11 28.87 -35.42 27.19
N CYS A 12 27.95 -35.87 28.07
CA CYS A 12 26.69 -35.17 28.35
C CYS A 12 26.89 -33.85 29.12
N LEU A 13 27.92 -33.73 29.95
CA LEU A 13 28.22 -32.49 30.69
C LEU A 13 28.77 -31.37 29.77
N ILE A 14 29.48 -31.74 28.68
CA ILE A 14 30.05 -30.78 27.74
C ILE A 14 28.94 -30.22 26.82
N LEU A 15 27.89 -31.01 26.51
CA LEU A 15 26.76 -30.58 25.70
C LEU A 15 25.78 -29.64 26.43
N ALA A 16 25.78 -29.67 27.78
CA ALA A 16 24.93 -28.77 28.60
C ALA A 16 25.50 -27.34 28.73
N ALA A 17 26.80 -27.15 28.45
CA ALA A 17 27.45 -25.82 28.57
C ALA A 17 27.33 -24.96 27.29
N ALA A 18 26.79 -25.49 26.19
CA ALA A 18 26.71 -24.79 24.90
C ALA A 18 25.41 -24.01 24.69
N CYS A 19 24.45 -24.07 25.62
CA CYS A 19 23.21 -23.28 25.56
C CYS A 19 23.24 -22.10 26.56
N GLN A 20 24.29 -21.29 26.52
CA GLN A 20 24.19 -19.92 26.98
C GLN A 20 23.60 -19.10 25.83
N SER A 21 22.27 -18.98 25.82
CA SER A 21 21.60 -17.94 25.05
C SER A 21 22.22 -16.61 25.48
N LYS A 22 23.02 -16.00 24.60
CA LYS A 22 23.35 -14.59 24.73
C LYS A 22 22.00 -13.87 24.76
N THR A 23 21.58 -13.47 25.95
CA THR A 23 20.60 -12.42 26.12
C THR A 23 21.21 -11.22 25.40
N VAL A 24 20.72 -10.95 24.19
CA VAL A 24 20.97 -9.69 23.54
C VAL A 24 20.31 -8.68 24.48
N GLU A 25 21.13 -7.96 25.21
CA GLU A 25 20.71 -6.77 25.94
C GLU A 25 20.07 -5.88 24.88
N VAL A 26 18.73 -5.89 24.80
CA VAL A 26 17.98 -4.91 24.02
C VAL A 26 18.29 -3.60 24.73
N LYS A 27 19.27 -2.87 24.22
CA LYS A 27 19.46 -1.48 24.59
C LYS A 27 18.10 -0.83 24.38
N GLU A 28 17.50 -0.39 25.49
CA GLU A 28 16.34 0.47 25.48
C GLU A 28 16.69 1.63 24.54
N VAL A 29 16.11 1.57 23.32
CA VAL A 29 16.30 2.62 22.32
C VAL A 29 15.67 3.84 22.95
N GLU A 30 16.49 4.83 23.27
CA GLU A 30 16.05 6.14 23.73
C GLU A 30 14.88 6.57 22.84
N LYS A 31 13.67 6.60 23.43
CA LYS A 31 12.45 7.01 22.70
C LYS A 31 12.76 8.37 22.09
N THR A 32 12.72 8.43 20.79
CA THR A 32 12.92 9.66 20.02
C THR A 32 12.13 10.79 20.66
N PRO A 33 12.71 11.98 20.83
CA PRO A 33 12.04 13.13 21.45
C PRO A 33 10.88 13.69 20.62
N PHE A 34 10.41 12.96 19.62
CA PHE A 34 9.29 13.35 18.76
C PHE A 34 7.98 12.82 19.35
N ALA A 35 7.29 13.68 20.11
CA ALA A 35 5.87 13.46 20.37
C ALA A 35 5.11 13.70 19.04
N VAL A 36 4.99 12.65 18.24
CA VAL A 36 4.19 12.66 17.01
C VAL A 36 2.84 12.06 17.35
N ASP A 37 1.78 12.84 17.19
CA ASP A 37 0.42 12.38 17.50
C ASP A 37 -0.21 11.66 16.32
N ARG A 38 0.24 12.01 15.11
CA ARG A 38 -0.28 11.44 13.87
C ARG A 38 0.79 11.32 12.79
N THR A 39 0.86 10.14 12.19
CA THR A 39 1.70 9.87 11.01
C THR A 39 0.83 9.58 9.81
N TYR A 40 1.13 10.22 8.68
CA TYR A 40 0.47 9.98 7.41
C TYR A 40 1.45 9.30 6.48
N TYR A 41 1.10 8.11 6.01
CA TYR A 41 1.79 7.38 4.95
C TYR A 41 0.96 7.42 3.69
N TYR A 42 1.57 7.76 2.59
CA TYR A 42 0.97 7.71 1.28
C TYR A 42 1.87 6.95 0.32
N ILE A 43 1.34 5.93 -0.33
CA ILE A 43 2.03 5.15 -1.35
C ILE A 43 1.20 5.20 -2.62
N ARG A 44 1.85 5.55 -3.72
CA ARG A 44 1.25 5.60 -5.05
C ARG A 44 2.07 4.75 -6.00
N TYR A 45 1.40 3.84 -6.71
CA TYR A 45 2.04 3.04 -7.74
C TYR A 45 1.36 3.26 -9.10
N LEU A 46 2.17 3.56 -10.12
CA LEU A 46 1.75 3.75 -11.50
C LEU A 46 2.23 2.55 -12.33
N GLU A 47 1.31 1.62 -12.64
CA GLU A 47 1.66 0.36 -13.32
C GLU A 47 2.24 0.60 -14.73
N SER A 48 1.71 1.59 -15.47
CA SER A 48 2.14 1.92 -16.84
C SER A 48 3.61 2.35 -16.93
N SER A 49 4.08 3.12 -15.96
CA SER A 49 5.46 3.62 -15.88
C SER A 49 6.34 2.80 -14.92
N LYS A 50 5.75 1.83 -14.19
CA LYS A 50 6.41 1.10 -13.10
C LYS A 50 7.03 2.07 -12.09
N GLU A 51 6.30 3.10 -11.73
CA GLU A 51 6.74 4.15 -10.83
C GLU A 51 6.10 4.00 -9.47
N LEU A 52 6.93 4.06 -8.43
CA LEU A 52 6.52 4.03 -7.03
C LEU A 52 6.87 5.37 -6.40
N GLN A 53 5.88 5.99 -5.81
CA GLN A 53 6.01 7.20 -5.01
C GLN A 53 5.61 6.88 -3.57
N ALA A 54 6.41 7.34 -2.60
CA ALA A 54 6.08 7.24 -1.19
C ALA A 54 6.22 8.63 -0.54
N GLU A 55 5.28 8.96 0.33
CA GLU A 55 5.28 10.21 1.09
C GLU A 55 5.00 9.90 2.56
N VAL A 56 5.66 10.62 3.45
CA VAL A 56 5.40 10.57 4.90
C VAL A 56 5.32 11.97 5.45
N ARG A 57 4.36 12.18 6.36
CA ARG A 57 4.20 13.44 7.12
C ARG A 57 3.98 13.09 8.58
N PHE A 58 4.67 13.79 9.47
CA PHE A 58 4.50 13.68 10.91
C PHE A 58 3.79 14.93 11.42
N GLN A 59 2.74 14.76 12.22
CA GLN A 59 1.95 15.84 12.75
C GLN A 59 1.89 15.77 14.27
N GLN A 60 2.01 16.91 14.93
CA GLN A 60 1.74 17.09 16.37
C GLN A 60 0.30 17.56 16.59
N ASP A 61 -0.20 17.47 17.82
CA ASP A 61 -1.55 17.96 18.24
C ASP A 61 -1.81 19.42 17.86
N THR A 62 -0.76 20.24 17.79
CA THR A 62 -0.84 21.62 17.31
C THR A 62 -1.20 21.75 15.81
N GLY A 63 -1.28 20.62 15.09
CA GLY A 63 -1.50 20.59 13.64
C GLY A 63 -0.25 20.85 12.80
N ASN A 64 0.87 21.19 13.42
CA ASN A 64 2.12 21.44 12.71
C ASN A 64 2.78 20.13 12.24
N LEU A 65 3.33 20.14 11.02
CA LEU A 65 4.16 19.03 10.53
C LEU A 65 5.58 19.14 11.09
N VAL A 66 6.11 18.03 11.54
CA VAL A 66 7.42 17.94 12.22
C VAL A 66 8.47 17.42 11.24
N LEU A 67 9.69 17.92 11.37
CA LEU A 67 10.84 17.38 10.65
C LEU A 67 11.48 16.27 11.47
N ALA A 68 11.54 15.05 10.93
CA ALA A 68 12.36 13.97 11.46
C ALA A 68 13.80 14.06 10.91
N ASP A 69 14.81 13.66 11.69
CA ASP A 69 16.21 13.79 11.26
C ASP A 69 16.53 12.98 10.02
N LYS A 70 16.12 11.71 9.99
CA LYS A 70 16.33 10.80 8.86
C LYS A 70 15.14 9.85 8.73
N LEU A 71 14.60 9.76 7.53
CA LEU A 71 13.55 8.83 7.16
C LEU A 71 14.00 8.01 5.96
N TYR A 72 13.78 6.70 6.02
CA TYR A 72 14.12 5.76 4.96
C TYR A 72 12.86 5.04 4.48
N PHE A 73 12.79 4.78 3.20
CA PHE A 73 11.81 3.94 2.56
C PHE A 73 12.53 2.80 1.84
N GLU A 74 12.24 1.54 2.19
CA GLU A 74 12.95 0.37 1.65
C GLU A 74 14.49 0.49 1.75
N GLY A 75 14.99 1.05 2.87
CA GLY A 75 16.41 1.31 3.09
C GLY A 75 17.01 2.49 2.33
N GLN A 76 16.22 3.20 1.53
CA GLN A 76 16.64 4.38 0.77
C GLN A 76 16.22 5.67 1.49
N ALA A 77 17.14 6.64 1.60
CA ALA A 77 16.82 7.92 2.26
C ALA A 77 15.76 8.70 1.49
N MET A 78 14.71 9.13 2.21
CA MET A 78 13.68 9.99 1.67
C MET A 78 14.11 11.45 1.66
N GLN A 79 13.62 12.22 0.69
CA GLN A 79 13.96 13.63 0.52
C GLN A 79 12.98 14.51 1.29
N PRO A 80 13.44 15.34 2.26
CA PRO A 80 12.56 16.29 2.94
C PRO A 80 12.15 17.43 1.98
N LYS A 81 10.87 17.76 1.98
CA LYS A 81 10.30 18.88 1.24
C LYS A 81 9.53 19.78 2.16
N LYS A 82 9.89 21.05 2.23
CA LYS A 82 9.12 22.04 2.96
C LYS A 82 7.85 22.40 2.19
N LEU A 83 6.72 22.29 2.85
CA LEU A 83 5.42 22.70 2.33
C LEU A 83 5.07 24.08 2.90
N PRO A 84 4.75 25.10 2.07
CA PRO A 84 4.34 26.42 2.56
C PRO A 84 3.14 26.30 3.52
N LYS A 85 3.22 26.95 4.67
CA LYS A 85 2.17 27.01 5.72
C LYS A 85 1.78 25.67 6.40
N ILE A 86 2.34 24.53 5.96
CA ILE A 86 1.94 23.21 6.46
C ILE A 86 3.09 22.55 7.24
N GLY A 87 4.36 22.70 6.82
CA GLY A 87 5.52 22.10 7.48
C GLY A 87 6.34 21.22 6.54
N TRP A 88 6.66 19.99 6.95
CA TRP A 88 7.57 19.12 6.23
C TRP A 88 6.91 17.84 5.76
N GLU A 89 7.28 17.41 4.55
CA GLU A 89 6.89 16.16 3.94
C GLU A 89 8.15 15.46 3.43
N TYR A 90 8.22 14.15 3.62
CA TYR A 90 9.29 13.30 3.07
C TYR A 90 8.79 12.63 1.83
N ARG A 91 9.59 12.64 0.76
CA ARG A 91 9.24 12.05 -0.53
C ARG A 91 10.30 11.07 -1.00
N TYR A 92 9.81 10.04 -1.62
CA TYR A 92 10.61 9.07 -2.35
C TYR A 92 9.93 8.78 -3.68
N ASN A 93 10.74 8.66 -4.74
CA ASN A 93 10.27 8.29 -6.06
C ASN A 93 11.29 7.35 -6.70
N GLN A 94 10.82 6.21 -7.18
CA GLN A 94 11.66 5.23 -7.88
C GLN A 94 10.99 4.74 -9.16
N ARG A 95 11.78 4.58 -10.21
CA ARG A 95 11.37 4.08 -11.51
C ARG A 95 12.58 3.42 -12.22
N PRO A 96 12.47 2.20 -12.81
CA PRO A 96 11.32 1.31 -12.73
C PRO A 96 11.37 0.44 -11.46
N VAL A 97 10.22 0.07 -10.93
CA VAL A 97 10.09 -0.82 -9.79
C VAL A 97 8.85 -1.72 -9.92
N LYS A 98 8.89 -2.93 -9.34
CA LYS A 98 7.72 -3.79 -9.21
C LYS A 98 6.95 -3.45 -7.93
N PHE A 99 5.63 -3.50 -8.00
CA PHE A 99 4.78 -3.45 -6.82
C PHE A 99 5.01 -4.70 -5.96
N LYS A 100 5.31 -4.50 -4.67
CA LYS A 100 5.62 -5.60 -3.73
C LYS A 100 4.44 -5.98 -2.83
N GLY A 101 3.48 -5.09 -2.66
CA GLY A 101 2.39 -5.25 -1.71
C GLY A 101 2.72 -4.87 -0.28
N CYS A 102 3.96 -5.04 0.18
CA CYS A 102 4.43 -4.60 1.50
C CYS A 102 5.65 -3.69 1.34
N TYR A 103 5.71 -2.64 2.17
CA TYR A 103 6.79 -1.64 2.15
C TYR A 103 7.21 -1.26 3.56
N GLN A 104 8.51 -1.02 3.75
CA GLN A 104 9.10 -0.67 5.03
C GLN A 104 9.49 0.82 5.05
N PHE A 105 9.07 1.50 6.12
CA PHE A 105 9.55 2.82 6.50
C PHE A 105 10.38 2.70 7.77
N SER A 106 11.49 3.44 7.86
CA SER A 106 12.36 3.42 9.05
C SER A 106 12.76 4.84 9.43
N TYR A 107 12.65 5.18 10.73
CA TYR A 107 13.01 6.46 11.29
C TYR A 107 13.33 6.31 12.79
N GLY A 108 14.30 7.06 13.30
CA GLY A 108 14.63 7.08 14.72
C GLY A 108 14.97 5.72 15.35
N GLY A 109 15.41 4.73 14.55
CA GLY A 109 15.67 3.37 15.00
C GLY A 109 14.44 2.45 15.02
N GLU A 110 13.25 2.98 14.72
CA GLU A 110 12.00 2.24 14.56
C GLU A 110 11.72 1.91 13.09
N SER A 111 10.86 0.94 12.83
CA SER A 111 10.42 0.61 11.47
C SER A 111 8.96 0.18 11.43
N ASP A 112 8.22 0.75 10.49
CA ASP A 112 6.85 0.38 10.17
C ASP A 112 6.82 -0.42 8.87
N THR A 113 6.17 -1.58 8.89
CA THR A 113 5.90 -2.35 7.66
C THR A 113 4.43 -2.24 7.31
N LEU A 114 4.16 -1.63 6.16
CA LEU A 114 2.81 -1.41 5.66
C LEU A 114 2.52 -2.41 4.54
N CYS A 115 1.51 -3.26 4.75
CA CYS A 115 1.08 -4.25 3.76
C CYS A 115 -0.31 -3.90 3.22
N PHE A 116 -0.48 -4.06 1.92
CA PHE A 116 -1.71 -3.78 1.20
C PHE A 116 -2.23 -5.02 0.51
N PRO A 117 -3.54 -5.19 0.39
CA PRO A 117 -4.10 -6.26 -0.41
C PRO A 117 -3.57 -6.20 -1.85
N THR A 118 -3.11 -7.34 -2.34
CA THR A 118 -2.66 -7.47 -3.72
C THR A 118 -3.77 -8.07 -4.57
N TYR A 119 -4.12 -7.36 -5.64
CA TYR A 119 -5.08 -7.82 -6.63
C TYR A 119 -4.35 -8.05 -7.94
N THR A 120 -4.52 -9.22 -8.52
CA THR A 120 -3.94 -9.57 -9.82
C THR A 120 -5.03 -9.73 -10.87
N ASN A 121 -4.66 -9.70 -12.15
CA ASN A 121 -5.58 -9.85 -13.28
C ASN A 121 -6.82 -8.94 -13.21
N PHE A 122 -6.63 -7.73 -12.71
CA PHE A 122 -7.71 -6.75 -12.56
C PHE A 122 -8.07 -6.15 -13.93
N GLY A 123 -9.30 -6.38 -14.38
CA GLY A 123 -9.74 -5.88 -15.67
C GLY A 123 -11.20 -6.23 -16.01
N LEU A 124 -11.63 -5.83 -17.20
CA LEU A 124 -12.92 -6.24 -17.74
C LEU A 124 -12.91 -7.74 -18.08
N LYS A 125 -14.02 -8.43 -17.82
CA LYS A 125 -14.19 -9.83 -18.25
C LYS A 125 -14.29 -9.96 -19.78
N THR A 126 -14.86 -8.96 -20.41
CA THR A 126 -14.92 -8.82 -21.87
C THR A 126 -14.36 -7.45 -22.27
N PRO A 127 -13.72 -7.30 -23.42
CA PRO A 127 -13.21 -5.99 -23.86
C PRO A 127 -14.33 -5.01 -24.22
N GLU A 128 -15.58 -5.46 -24.25
CA GLU A 128 -16.77 -4.70 -24.59
C GLU A 128 -17.57 -4.33 -23.35
N VAL A 129 -18.12 -3.12 -23.34
CA VAL A 129 -19.02 -2.61 -22.30
C VAL A 129 -20.26 -2.02 -22.98
N SER A 130 -21.45 -2.55 -22.68
CA SER A 130 -22.69 -2.13 -23.31
C SER A 130 -23.35 -0.96 -22.57
N LEU A 131 -23.81 0.04 -23.31
CA LEU A 131 -24.60 1.16 -22.77
C LEU A 131 -25.94 0.69 -22.18
N ASN A 132 -26.49 -0.40 -22.69
CA ASN A 132 -27.78 -0.92 -22.25
C ASN A 132 -27.70 -1.98 -21.16
N ILE A 133 -26.60 -2.75 -21.10
CA ILE A 133 -26.43 -3.88 -20.18
C ILE A 133 -25.35 -3.59 -19.14
N GLY A 134 -24.37 -2.76 -19.48
CA GLY A 134 -23.18 -2.51 -18.66
C GLY A 134 -22.04 -3.48 -18.96
N GLY A 135 -21.28 -3.83 -17.93
CA GLY A 135 -20.13 -4.72 -18.03
C GLY A 135 -19.70 -5.22 -16.67
N LEU A 136 -18.65 -6.06 -16.63
CA LEU A 136 -18.16 -6.65 -15.40
C LEU A 136 -16.64 -6.52 -15.30
N ILE A 137 -16.20 -5.86 -14.26
CA ILE A 137 -14.79 -5.89 -13.84
C ILE A 137 -14.60 -7.03 -12.87
N ALA A 138 -13.52 -7.78 -13.04
CA ALA A 138 -13.14 -8.85 -12.13
C ALA A 138 -11.64 -8.79 -11.84
N TRP A 139 -11.23 -9.41 -10.74
CA TRP A 139 -9.84 -9.55 -10.34
C TRP A 139 -9.61 -10.86 -9.62
N GLU A 140 -8.36 -11.25 -9.48
CA GLU A 140 -7.94 -12.35 -8.62
C GLU A 140 -7.54 -11.78 -7.26
N GLY A 141 -7.98 -12.44 -6.19
CA GLY A 141 -7.76 -12.03 -4.81
C GLY A 141 -9.07 -11.98 -4.03
N GLN A 142 -9.06 -11.28 -2.91
CA GLN A 142 -10.24 -11.12 -2.06
C GLN A 142 -11.19 -10.04 -2.58
N PRO A 143 -12.46 -10.02 -2.13
CA PRO A 143 -13.35 -8.89 -2.34
C PRO A 143 -12.76 -7.58 -1.77
N LEU A 144 -13.18 -6.43 -2.30
CA LEU A 144 -12.83 -5.14 -1.69
C LEU A 144 -13.37 -5.05 -0.27
N GLY A 145 -12.55 -4.52 0.63
CA GLY A 145 -12.90 -4.27 2.02
C GLY A 145 -13.62 -2.92 2.21
N GLN A 146 -14.05 -2.65 3.45
CA GLN A 146 -14.71 -1.38 3.80
C GLN A 146 -13.84 -0.14 3.55
N GLU A 147 -12.55 -0.28 3.79
CA GLU A 147 -11.55 0.81 3.67
C GLU A 147 -10.96 0.94 2.26
N GLU A 148 -11.58 0.27 1.29
CA GLU A 148 -11.12 0.23 -0.08
C GLU A 148 -12.13 0.89 -1.02
N SER A 149 -11.61 1.39 -2.13
CA SER A 149 -12.44 1.96 -3.19
C SER A 149 -11.84 1.70 -4.56
N LEU A 150 -12.73 1.67 -5.55
CA LEU A 150 -12.40 1.51 -6.96
C LEU A 150 -12.88 2.73 -7.71
N VAL A 151 -11.97 3.39 -8.41
CA VAL A 151 -12.27 4.50 -9.31
C VAL A 151 -12.09 4.03 -10.75
N LEU A 152 -13.12 4.19 -11.55
CA LEU A 152 -13.15 3.88 -12.97
C LEU A 152 -13.24 5.20 -13.74
N LEU A 153 -12.28 5.44 -14.63
CA LEU A 153 -12.31 6.59 -15.54
C LEU A 153 -12.46 6.06 -16.97
N PHE A 154 -13.63 6.30 -17.54
CA PHE A 154 -13.91 6.04 -18.95
C PHE A 154 -13.62 7.30 -19.76
N GLU A 155 -13.02 7.14 -20.93
CA GLU A 155 -12.83 8.20 -21.91
C GLU A 155 -13.13 7.64 -23.30
N ASP A 156 -14.14 8.18 -23.97
CA ASP A 156 -14.52 7.76 -25.30
C ASP A 156 -13.69 8.43 -26.40
N ALA A 157 -13.89 8.02 -27.66
CA ALA A 157 -13.15 8.55 -28.81
C ALA A 157 -13.38 10.04 -29.06
N LYS A 158 -14.46 10.63 -28.50
CA LYS A 158 -14.77 12.07 -28.62
C LYS A 158 -14.19 12.87 -27.45
N GLY A 159 -13.49 12.21 -26.51
CA GLY A 159 -12.92 12.83 -25.32
C GLY A 159 -13.94 13.09 -24.20
N GLN A 160 -15.14 12.51 -24.28
CA GLN A 160 -16.09 12.55 -23.18
C GLN A 160 -15.58 11.65 -22.06
N VAL A 161 -15.54 12.19 -20.84
CA VAL A 161 -15.03 11.49 -19.65
C VAL A 161 -16.17 11.20 -18.67
N LYS A 162 -16.22 9.97 -18.19
CA LYS A 162 -17.11 9.56 -17.10
C LYS A 162 -16.30 8.92 -15.97
N THR A 163 -16.53 9.38 -14.74
CA THR A 163 -15.91 8.81 -13.55
C THR A 163 -16.95 8.06 -12.73
N VAL A 164 -16.63 6.82 -12.37
CA VAL A 164 -17.45 5.99 -11.47
C VAL A 164 -16.63 5.70 -10.22
N ASN A 165 -17.21 5.97 -9.06
CA ASN A 165 -16.59 5.68 -7.78
C ASN A 165 -17.41 4.62 -7.04
N HIS A 166 -16.74 3.55 -6.64
CA HIS A 166 -17.27 2.57 -5.70
C HIS A 166 -16.46 2.63 -4.41
N VAL A 167 -17.12 2.66 -3.27
CA VAL A 167 -16.48 2.69 -1.95
C VAL A 167 -17.04 1.54 -1.12
N GLY A 168 -16.16 0.79 -0.47
CA GLY A 168 -16.51 -0.28 0.45
C GLY A 168 -16.64 -1.64 -0.21
N LEU A 169 -17.35 -2.53 0.49
CA LEU A 169 -17.44 -3.95 0.19
C LEU A 169 -17.99 -4.27 -1.19
N THR A 170 -17.37 -5.25 -1.87
CA THR A 170 -17.94 -5.86 -3.08
C THR A 170 -18.46 -7.28 -2.79
N ARG A 171 -19.40 -7.75 -3.62
CA ARG A 171 -19.83 -9.16 -3.61
C ARG A 171 -18.83 -9.98 -4.45
N GLY A 172 -17.91 -10.66 -3.77
CA GLY A 172 -16.85 -11.38 -4.44
C GLY A 172 -15.82 -10.42 -5.08
N SER A 173 -14.89 -11.00 -5.84
CA SER A 173 -13.79 -10.30 -6.49
C SER A 173 -14.25 -9.72 -7.84
N GLN A 174 -15.33 -8.94 -7.83
CA GLN A 174 -15.89 -8.33 -9.03
C GLN A 174 -16.70 -7.06 -8.72
N PHE A 175 -16.84 -6.20 -9.74
CA PHE A 175 -17.66 -4.99 -9.71
C PHE A 175 -18.46 -4.88 -10.99
N GLU A 176 -19.78 -4.67 -10.87
CA GLU A 176 -20.71 -4.51 -11.97
C GLU A 176 -20.71 -3.05 -12.45
N ILE A 177 -20.39 -2.84 -13.72
CA ILE A 177 -20.60 -1.57 -14.41
C ILE A 177 -22.04 -1.60 -14.91
N ARG A 178 -22.88 -0.73 -14.37
CA ARG A 178 -24.28 -0.61 -14.77
C ARG A 178 -24.46 0.44 -15.87
N PRO A 179 -25.56 0.42 -16.63
CA PRO A 179 -25.84 1.40 -17.68
C PRO A 179 -25.70 2.86 -17.21
N GLU A 180 -26.20 3.20 -16.03
CA GLU A 180 -26.09 4.55 -15.47
C GLU A 180 -24.65 5.03 -15.24
N HIS A 181 -23.72 4.10 -15.09
CA HIS A 181 -22.28 4.40 -15.00
C HIS A 181 -21.68 4.85 -16.34
N LEU A 182 -22.36 4.60 -17.44
CA LEU A 182 -21.89 4.87 -18.80
C LEU A 182 -22.67 6.01 -19.48
N GLU A 183 -23.67 6.56 -18.80
CA GLU A 183 -24.52 7.62 -19.32
C GLU A 183 -23.69 8.83 -19.80
N GLY A 184 -23.96 9.26 -21.02
CA GLY A 184 -23.26 10.37 -21.68
C GLY A 184 -22.04 9.97 -22.48
N LEU A 185 -21.60 8.69 -22.42
CA LEU A 185 -20.54 8.18 -23.29
C LEU A 185 -21.09 7.78 -24.66
N ASN A 186 -20.24 7.84 -25.68
CA ASN A 186 -20.56 7.46 -27.03
C ASN A 186 -20.13 6.03 -27.36
N VAL A 187 -20.86 5.36 -28.22
CA VAL A 187 -20.48 4.06 -28.82
C VAL A 187 -19.19 4.21 -29.61
N GLY A 188 -18.31 3.21 -29.54
CA GLY A 188 -17.06 3.12 -30.25
C GLY A 188 -15.83 2.88 -29.34
N PRO A 189 -14.63 3.03 -29.90
CA PRO A 189 -13.40 2.85 -29.16
C PRO A 189 -13.30 3.79 -27.95
N ALA A 190 -12.88 3.24 -26.84
CA ALA A 190 -12.74 3.99 -25.59
C ALA A 190 -11.54 3.50 -24.76
N SER A 191 -11.23 4.21 -23.71
CA SER A 191 -10.25 3.79 -22.73
C SER A 191 -10.88 3.70 -21.33
N LEU A 192 -10.39 2.73 -20.56
CA LEU A 192 -10.74 2.58 -19.14
C LEU A 192 -9.48 2.58 -18.29
N ARG A 193 -9.41 3.51 -17.37
CA ARG A 193 -8.38 3.53 -16.32
C ARG A 193 -9.00 3.13 -14.99
N LEU A 194 -8.34 2.20 -14.34
CA LEU A 194 -8.73 1.69 -13.03
C LEU A 194 -7.77 2.23 -11.97
N VAL A 195 -8.31 2.76 -10.87
CA VAL A 195 -7.54 3.15 -9.70
C VAL A 195 -8.12 2.45 -8.48
N HIS A 196 -7.34 1.57 -7.89
CA HIS A 196 -7.66 0.98 -6.60
C HIS A 196 -7.06 1.85 -5.50
N LYS A 197 -7.86 2.18 -4.49
CA LYS A 197 -7.42 2.95 -3.32
C LYS A 197 -7.74 2.17 -2.06
N SER A 198 -6.84 2.23 -1.10
CA SER A 198 -7.04 1.75 0.26
C SER A 198 -6.70 2.86 1.25
N THR A 199 -7.51 3.02 2.31
CA THR A 199 -7.24 3.96 3.38
C THR A 199 -7.46 3.25 4.71
N VAL A 200 -6.39 3.06 5.48
CA VAL A 200 -6.45 2.44 6.80
C VAL A 200 -6.11 3.49 7.85
N ILE A 201 -6.91 3.55 8.90
CA ILE A 201 -6.63 4.38 10.08
C ILE A 201 -6.49 3.43 11.26
N GLN A 202 -5.31 3.45 11.88
CA GLN A 202 -5.02 2.60 13.04
C GLN A 202 -4.37 3.43 14.15
N LYS A 203 -4.45 2.92 15.38
CA LYS A 203 -3.79 3.53 16.53
C LYS A 203 -2.79 2.53 17.10
N ILE A 204 -1.51 2.90 17.11
CA ILE A 204 -0.40 2.10 17.62
C ILE A 204 0.33 2.94 18.65
N ASP A 205 0.50 2.41 19.88
CA ASP A 205 1.19 3.06 21.00
C ASP A 205 0.74 4.51 21.27
N GLY A 206 -0.56 4.75 21.13
CA GLY A 206 -1.17 6.07 21.32
C GLY A 206 -1.13 6.99 20.10
N GLN A 207 -0.33 6.69 19.09
CA GLN A 207 -0.21 7.47 17.84
C GLN A 207 -1.24 7.01 16.80
N VAL A 208 -1.80 7.96 16.07
CA VAL A 208 -2.71 7.68 14.94
C VAL A 208 -1.89 7.57 13.66
N GLN A 209 -1.99 6.43 13.00
CA GLN A 209 -1.42 6.23 11.66
C GLN A 209 -2.53 6.27 10.62
N VAL A 210 -2.38 7.11 9.61
CA VAL A 210 -3.25 7.18 8.44
C VAL A 210 -2.47 6.68 7.24
N ILE A 211 -2.85 5.54 6.72
CA ILE A 211 -2.14 4.84 5.66
C ILE A 211 -3.01 4.86 4.40
N LYS A 212 -2.48 5.45 3.32
CA LYS A 212 -3.17 5.53 2.03
C LYS A 212 -2.35 4.88 0.95
N LEU A 213 -2.99 4.01 0.18
CA LEU A 213 -2.45 3.43 -1.05
C LEU A 213 -3.31 3.86 -2.24
N GLU A 214 -2.67 4.22 -3.34
CA GLU A 214 -3.30 4.37 -4.65
C GLU A 214 -2.53 3.55 -5.69
N TYR A 215 -3.22 2.58 -6.29
CA TYR A 215 -2.68 1.74 -7.36
C TYR A 215 -3.36 2.10 -8.68
N TYR A 216 -2.63 2.75 -9.57
CA TYR A 216 -3.09 3.13 -10.89
C TYR A 216 -2.75 2.02 -11.88
N ARG A 217 -3.77 1.34 -12.36
CA ARG A 217 -3.64 0.28 -13.36
C ARG A 217 -3.24 0.84 -14.73
N LYS A 218 -2.61 -0.02 -15.53
CA LYS A 218 -2.42 0.26 -16.96
C LYS A 218 -3.76 0.52 -17.62
N THR A 219 -3.83 1.55 -18.45
CA THR A 219 -5.05 1.88 -19.21
C THR A 219 -5.44 0.73 -20.12
N LEU A 220 -6.68 0.31 -20.05
CA LEU A 220 -7.28 -0.71 -20.90
C LEU A 220 -7.91 -0.03 -22.13
N LYS A 221 -7.71 -0.62 -23.32
CA LYS A 221 -8.48 -0.28 -24.51
C LYS A 221 -9.75 -1.12 -24.47
N ILE A 222 -10.88 -0.50 -24.68
CA ILE A 222 -12.21 -1.12 -24.63
C ILE A 222 -13.05 -0.66 -25.80
N GLU A 223 -14.16 -1.35 -26.05
CA GLU A 223 -15.19 -0.93 -26.99
C GLU A 223 -16.49 -0.66 -26.23
N ILE A 224 -17.10 0.50 -26.44
CA ILE A 224 -18.45 0.81 -25.93
C ILE A 224 -19.43 0.44 -27.03
N VAL A 225 -20.35 -0.47 -26.71
CA VAL A 225 -21.38 -0.95 -27.61
C VAL A 225 -22.77 -0.52 -27.14
N ALA A 226 -23.77 -0.54 -28.06
CA ALA A 226 -25.14 -0.17 -27.77
C ALA A 226 -25.85 -1.13 -26.80
#